data_2c0abdc10067fe08be5ea0d50b0a18eb
#
_entry.id   2c0abdc10067fe08be5ea0d50b0a18eb
#
_cell.length_a   1.000
_cell.length_b   1.000
_cell.length_c   1.000
_cell.angle_alpha   90.00
_cell.angle_beta   90.00
_cell.angle_gamma   90.00
#
_symmetry.space_group_name_H-M   'P 1'
#
loop_
_entity.id
_entity.type
_entity.pdbx_description
1 polymer ?
#
loop_
_entity_poly.entity_id
_entity_poly.type
_entity_poly.pdbx_seq_one_letter_code
_entity_poly.pdbx_strand_id
1 'polypeptide(L)'
;MTSPQSEAIEKATVTKLKAEAKKLEAESDRIKLELGLRDLAMAQGEADVRTALANAKEAEHNAEAARISADASMRQEAFTLASDHYHHELHFACPVEGKSVDKALQQLAVWHRQDPACDMTITIHSEGGSALDGIHLFDQLWAYSLRGGGTHKITVKVKGYAASMAAILVQAADVRVIGPQSWMMIHKVSAGTSGKVTEMMNTVKFLEHMCDRIARVFVERSGGKISPDTFAEKWEHTDWWLNAEQALEYGFVDGIG
;
A
#
# COMPACT_ATOMS: atom_id res chain seq x y z
N MET A 1 -10.77 5.41 19.97
CA MET A 1 -10.89 5.17 18.52
C MET A 1 -10.34 3.78 18.25
N THR A 2 -11.18 2.87 17.82
CA THR A 2 -10.75 1.51 17.45
C THR A 2 -9.93 1.60 16.16
N SER A 3 -8.83 0.87 16.07
CA SER A 3 -8.01 0.88 14.85
C SER A 3 -8.80 0.24 13.70
N PRO A 4 -8.57 0.65 12.44
CA PRO A 4 -9.21 0.04 11.27
C PRO A 4 -9.04 -1.49 11.21
N GLN A 5 -7.92 -2.01 11.73
CA GLN A 5 -7.68 -3.44 11.88
C GLN A 5 -8.62 -4.12 12.89
N SER A 6 -8.96 -3.44 14.00
CA SER A 6 -9.90 -3.96 15.01
C SER A 6 -11.31 -4.09 14.44
N GLU A 7 -11.75 -3.10 13.66
CA GLU A 7 -13.07 -3.09 13.03
C GLU A 7 -13.19 -4.14 11.92
N ALA A 8 -12.12 -4.35 11.15
CA ALA A 8 -12.05 -5.39 10.13
C ALA A 8 -12.10 -6.80 10.73
N ILE A 9 -11.39 -7.05 11.85
CA ILE A 9 -11.42 -8.33 12.57
C ILE A 9 -12.83 -8.59 13.16
N GLU A 10 -13.45 -7.56 13.71
CA GLU A 10 -14.81 -7.68 14.26
C GLU A 10 -15.82 -8.03 13.17
N LYS A 11 -15.74 -7.37 12.00
CA LYS A 11 -16.59 -7.65 10.84
C LYS A 11 -16.40 -9.06 10.28
N ALA A 12 -15.15 -9.53 10.18
CA ALA A 12 -14.85 -10.91 9.77
C ALA A 12 -15.40 -11.95 10.77
N THR A 13 -15.32 -11.64 12.08
CA THR A 13 -15.88 -12.50 13.14
C THR A 13 -17.40 -12.57 13.05
N VAL A 14 -18.07 -11.45 12.81
CA VAL A 14 -19.53 -11.40 12.62
C VAL A 14 -19.95 -12.18 11.39
N THR A 15 -19.21 -12.08 10.28
CA THR A 15 -19.49 -12.84 9.04
C THR A 15 -19.34 -14.35 9.29
N LYS A 16 -18.31 -14.77 10.02
CA LYS A 16 -18.12 -16.18 10.41
C LYS A 16 -19.26 -16.70 11.28
N LEU A 17 -19.67 -15.95 12.29
CA LEU A 17 -20.79 -16.32 13.16
C LEU A 17 -22.13 -16.44 12.41
N LYS A 18 -22.38 -15.54 11.44
CA LYS A 18 -23.56 -15.62 10.58
C LYS A 18 -23.54 -16.86 9.68
N ALA A 19 -22.37 -17.24 9.15
CA ALA A 19 -22.23 -18.45 8.35
C ALA A 19 -22.43 -19.72 9.20
N GLU A 20 -21.92 -19.77 10.44
CA GLU A 20 -22.14 -20.86 11.38
C GLU A 20 -23.62 -20.97 11.81
N ALA A 21 -24.28 -19.85 12.09
CA ALA A 21 -25.71 -19.81 12.41
C ALA A 21 -26.56 -20.38 11.26
N LYS A 22 -26.25 -19.98 10.02
CA LYS A 22 -26.95 -20.50 8.82
C LYS A 22 -26.72 -21.98 8.60
N LYS A 23 -25.54 -22.50 8.95
CA LYS A 23 -25.25 -23.93 8.92
C LYS A 23 -26.06 -24.70 9.95
N LEU A 24 -26.17 -24.21 11.19
CA LEU A 24 -26.96 -24.79 12.26
C LEU A 24 -28.46 -24.77 11.95
N GLU A 25 -28.96 -23.71 11.32
CA GLU A 25 -30.35 -23.66 10.85
C GLU A 25 -30.63 -24.73 9.79
N ALA A 26 -29.75 -24.85 8.78
CA ALA A 26 -29.87 -25.86 7.73
C ALA A 26 -29.82 -27.30 8.29
N GLU A 27 -28.98 -27.56 9.28
CA GLU A 27 -28.86 -28.84 9.97
C GLU A 27 -30.10 -29.13 10.84
N SER A 28 -30.66 -28.15 11.53
CA SER A 28 -31.92 -28.25 12.28
C SER A 28 -33.10 -28.58 11.36
N ASP A 29 -33.16 -27.90 10.22
CA ASP A 29 -34.24 -28.15 9.25
C ASP A 29 -34.12 -29.52 8.58
N ARG A 30 -32.91 -30.02 8.36
CA ARG A 30 -32.67 -31.42 7.94
C ARG A 30 -33.19 -32.43 8.96
N ILE A 31 -32.88 -32.23 10.25
CA ILE A 31 -33.34 -33.10 11.33
C ILE A 31 -34.87 -33.10 11.44
N LYS A 32 -35.51 -31.93 11.34
CA LYS A 32 -36.98 -31.81 11.33
C LYS A 32 -37.58 -32.54 10.14
N LEU A 33 -36.97 -32.43 8.97
CA LEU A 33 -37.42 -33.11 7.75
C LEU A 33 -37.25 -34.63 7.88
N GLU A 34 -36.17 -35.17 8.44
CA GLU A 34 -35.93 -36.58 8.70
C GLU A 34 -36.95 -37.15 9.72
N LEU A 35 -37.29 -36.41 10.77
CA LEU A 35 -38.31 -36.78 11.75
C LEU A 35 -39.72 -36.82 11.10
N GLY A 36 -40.06 -35.79 10.34
CA GLY A 36 -41.33 -35.77 9.56
C GLY A 36 -41.44 -36.89 8.56
N LEU A 37 -40.34 -37.30 7.92
CA LEU A 37 -40.27 -38.46 7.04
C LEU A 37 -40.58 -39.78 7.75
N ARG A 38 -40.12 -39.94 8.96
CA ARG A 38 -40.35 -41.14 9.78
C ARG A 38 -41.82 -41.28 10.18
N ASP A 39 -42.48 -40.17 10.47
CA ASP A 39 -43.91 -40.14 10.80
C ASP A 39 -44.76 -40.38 9.54
N LEU A 40 -44.36 -39.84 8.38
CA LEU A 40 -45.01 -40.10 7.09
C LEU A 40 -44.85 -41.56 6.63
N ALA A 41 -43.66 -42.15 6.84
CA ALA A 41 -43.39 -43.54 6.48
C ALA A 41 -44.30 -44.53 7.22
N MET A 42 -44.78 -44.15 8.40
CA MET A 42 -45.76 -44.94 9.16
C MET A 42 -47.22 -44.67 8.77
N ALA A 43 -47.49 -43.52 8.12
CA ALA A 43 -48.88 -43.07 7.83
C ALA A 43 -49.29 -43.18 6.36
N GLN A 44 -48.38 -43.22 5.41
CA GLN A 44 -48.67 -43.16 3.96
C GLN A 44 -47.73 -44.08 3.16
N GLY A 45 -48.18 -44.53 1.98
CA GLY A 45 -47.48 -45.54 1.20
C GLY A 45 -46.12 -45.18 0.61
N GLU A 46 -45.42 -46.15 0.00
CA GLU A 46 -44.02 -46.03 -0.52
C GLU A 46 -43.75 -44.82 -1.47
N ALA A 47 -44.79 -44.30 -2.14
CA ALA A 47 -44.65 -43.15 -3.06
C ALA A 47 -44.38 -41.85 -2.32
N ASP A 48 -45.02 -41.60 -1.17
CA ASP A 48 -44.85 -40.38 -0.37
C ASP A 48 -43.50 -40.38 0.34
N VAL A 49 -43.04 -41.56 0.77
CA VAL A 49 -41.69 -41.75 1.34
C VAL A 49 -40.60 -41.43 0.30
N ARG A 50 -40.77 -41.81 -0.95
CA ARG A 50 -39.82 -41.49 -2.03
C ARG A 50 -39.72 -40.00 -2.31
N THR A 51 -40.86 -39.33 -2.36
CA THR A 51 -40.90 -37.86 -2.60
C THR A 51 -40.25 -37.09 -1.45
N ALA A 52 -40.56 -37.48 -0.23
CA ALA A 52 -39.99 -36.84 0.96
C ALA A 52 -38.47 -37.09 1.08
N LEU A 53 -37.97 -38.28 0.69
CA LEU A 53 -36.56 -38.60 0.63
C LEU A 53 -35.84 -37.80 -0.47
N ALA A 54 -36.49 -37.57 -1.60
CA ALA A 54 -35.94 -36.70 -2.66
C ALA A 54 -35.82 -35.25 -2.19
N ASN A 55 -36.85 -34.73 -1.52
CA ASN A 55 -36.82 -33.36 -0.94
C ASN A 55 -35.77 -33.21 0.15
N ALA A 56 -35.53 -34.25 0.97
CA ALA A 56 -34.49 -34.26 1.97
C ALA A 56 -33.09 -34.19 1.34
N LYS A 57 -32.85 -34.96 0.29
CA LYS A 57 -31.57 -34.93 -0.46
C LYS A 57 -31.34 -33.59 -1.15
N GLU A 58 -32.39 -32.99 -1.69
CA GLU A 58 -32.30 -31.66 -2.30
C GLU A 58 -31.98 -30.58 -1.25
N ALA A 59 -32.61 -30.64 -0.08
CA ALA A 59 -32.35 -29.75 1.03
C ALA A 59 -30.89 -29.88 1.55
N GLU A 60 -30.38 -31.12 1.65
CA GLU A 60 -28.98 -31.40 2.01
C GLU A 60 -28.00 -30.84 0.98
N HIS A 61 -28.27 -31.03 -0.30
CA HIS A 61 -27.47 -30.51 -1.39
C HIS A 61 -27.44 -28.95 -1.37
N ASN A 62 -28.60 -28.35 -1.17
CA ASN A 62 -28.72 -26.89 -1.09
C ASN A 62 -28.00 -26.31 0.15
N ALA A 63 -28.07 -27.01 1.29
CA ALA A 63 -27.33 -26.63 2.49
C ALA A 63 -25.80 -26.70 2.30
N GLU A 64 -25.31 -27.76 1.64
CA GLU A 64 -23.90 -27.91 1.33
C GLU A 64 -23.42 -26.86 0.32
N ALA A 65 -24.20 -26.56 -0.71
CA ALA A 65 -23.90 -25.48 -1.66
C ALA A 65 -23.84 -24.12 -0.98
N ALA A 66 -24.76 -23.85 -0.05
CA ALA A 66 -24.75 -22.60 0.74
C ALA A 66 -23.50 -22.51 1.65
N ARG A 67 -23.07 -23.63 2.25
CA ARG A 67 -21.84 -23.70 3.05
C ARG A 67 -20.61 -23.39 2.21
N ILE A 68 -20.47 -24.03 1.05
CA ILE A 68 -19.34 -23.81 0.14
C ILE A 68 -19.28 -22.35 -0.31
N SER A 69 -20.43 -21.75 -0.63
CA SER A 69 -20.53 -20.34 -1.01
C SER A 69 -20.12 -19.40 0.14
N ALA A 70 -20.56 -19.68 1.35
CA ALA A 70 -20.18 -18.90 2.54
C ALA A 70 -18.67 -18.98 2.83
N ASP A 71 -18.08 -20.19 2.74
CA ASP A 71 -16.65 -20.40 2.91
C ASP A 71 -15.83 -19.68 1.82
N ALA A 72 -16.31 -19.66 0.59
CA ALA A 72 -15.66 -18.92 -0.50
C ALA A 72 -15.71 -17.40 -0.26
N SER A 73 -16.85 -16.88 0.20
CA SER A 73 -16.99 -15.45 0.53
C SER A 73 -16.08 -15.05 1.67
N MET A 74 -15.98 -15.86 2.74
CA MET A 74 -15.07 -15.59 3.86
C MET A 74 -13.60 -15.60 3.42
N ARG A 75 -13.20 -16.54 2.55
CA ARG A 75 -11.83 -16.55 2.01
C ARG A 75 -11.54 -15.32 1.16
N GLN A 76 -12.49 -14.89 0.34
CA GLN A 76 -12.36 -13.68 -0.47
C GLN A 76 -12.25 -12.42 0.40
N GLU A 77 -13.07 -12.31 1.44
CA GLU A 77 -13.00 -11.20 2.40
C GLU A 77 -11.65 -11.19 3.14
N ALA A 78 -11.21 -12.33 3.64
CA ALA A 78 -9.89 -12.47 4.30
C ALA A 78 -8.74 -12.09 3.36
N PHE A 79 -8.80 -12.51 2.10
CA PHE A 79 -7.80 -12.12 1.09
C PHE A 79 -7.81 -10.59 0.83
N THR A 80 -8.99 -9.99 0.73
CA THR A 80 -9.13 -8.54 0.54
C THR A 80 -8.57 -7.76 1.72
N LEU A 81 -8.92 -8.16 2.94
CA LEU A 81 -8.44 -7.53 4.18
C LEU A 81 -6.93 -7.67 4.38
N ALA A 82 -6.32 -8.71 3.83
CA ALA A 82 -4.88 -8.94 3.90
C ALA A 82 -4.10 -8.23 2.78
N SER A 83 -4.79 -7.64 1.80
CA SER A 83 -4.13 -7.05 0.63
C SER A 83 -3.53 -5.67 0.92
N ASP A 84 -2.37 -5.40 0.32
CA ASP A 84 -1.74 -4.07 0.35
C ASP A 84 -2.67 -2.98 -0.20
N HIS A 85 -3.50 -3.32 -1.18
CA HIS A 85 -4.47 -2.39 -1.75
C HIS A 85 -5.52 -1.93 -0.73
N TYR A 86 -6.02 -2.84 0.12
CA TYR A 86 -6.94 -2.50 1.21
C TYR A 86 -6.30 -1.58 2.25
N HIS A 87 -5.02 -1.80 2.55
CA HIS A 87 -4.26 -0.99 3.50
C HIS A 87 -3.66 0.27 2.89
N HIS A 88 -3.90 0.56 1.60
CA HIS A 88 -3.30 1.66 0.86
C HIS A 88 -1.76 1.65 0.95
N GLU A 89 -1.15 0.46 0.85
CA GLU A 89 0.29 0.27 0.78
C GLU A 89 0.75 0.03 -0.66
N LEU A 90 1.77 0.78 -1.09
CA LEU A 90 2.43 0.66 -2.39
C LEU A 90 3.89 0.27 -2.19
N HIS A 91 4.31 -0.84 -2.78
CA HIS A 91 5.71 -1.24 -2.83
C HIS A 91 6.37 -0.69 -4.09
N PHE A 92 7.23 0.32 -3.93
CA PHE A 92 8.04 0.91 -4.98
C PHE A 92 9.45 0.30 -4.95
N ALA A 93 9.57 -0.95 -5.44
CA ALA A 93 10.80 -1.73 -5.48
C ALA A 93 11.33 -1.85 -6.92
N CYS A 94 11.67 -0.71 -7.51
CA CYS A 94 12.06 -0.60 -8.92
C CYS A 94 12.79 0.71 -9.20
N PRO A 95 13.45 0.87 -10.38
CA PRO A 95 13.99 2.14 -10.84
C PRO A 95 12.89 3.22 -10.93
N VAL A 96 13.28 4.48 -10.69
CA VAL A 96 12.45 5.65 -10.95
C VAL A 96 12.47 5.95 -12.44
N GLU A 97 11.45 5.56 -13.16
CA GLU A 97 11.29 5.76 -14.60
C GLU A 97 9.81 5.96 -14.96
N GLY A 98 9.52 6.45 -16.17
CA GLY A 98 8.15 6.79 -16.57
C GLY A 98 7.13 5.69 -16.27
N LYS A 99 7.44 4.42 -16.56
CA LYS A 99 6.51 3.30 -16.34
C LYS A 99 6.23 3.03 -14.84
N SER A 100 7.24 3.08 -14.00
CA SER A 100 7.09 2.85 -12.55
C SER A 100 6.37 4.02 -11.90
N VAL A 101 6.68 5.23 -12.31
CA VAL A 101 6.01 6.46 -11.86
C VAL A 101 4.54 6.46 -12.28
N ASP A 102 4.22 6.15 -13.54
CA ASP A 102 2.83 6.08 -14.01
C ASP A 102 2.00 5.06 -13.22
N LYS A 103 2.56 3.87 -12.91
CA LYS A 103 1.88 2.87 -12.08
C LYS A 103 1.60 3.39 -10.67
N ALA A 104 2.59 4.03 -10.05
CA ALA A 104 2.43 4.62 -8.72
C ALA A 104 1.35 5.70 -8.74
N LEU A 105 1.39 6.62 -9.70
CA LEU A 105 0.40 7.69 -9.84
C LEU A 105 -1.02 7.16 -10.09
N GLN A 106 -1.17 6.14 -10.92
CA GLN A 106 -2.46 5.49 -11.16
C GLN A 106 -3.02 4.90 -9.87
N GLN A 107 -2.18 4.21 -9.08
CA GLN A 107 -2.60 3.61 -7.82
C GLN A 107 -3.02 4.67 -6.78
N LEU A 108 -2.20 5.71 -6.61
CA LEU A 108 -2.52 6.82 -5.70
C LEU A 108 -3.82 7.52 -6.10
N ALA A 109 -4.04 7.73 -7.40
CA ALA A 109 -5.26 8.34 -7.92
C ALA A 109 -6.50 7.44 -7.72
N VAL A 110 -6.35 6.12 -7.76
CA VAL A 110 -7.43 5.18 -7.43
C VAL A 110 -7.80 5.31 -5.96
N TRP A 111 -6.84 5.28 -5.05
CA TRP A 111 -7.08 5.42 -3.61
C TRP A 111 -7.71 6.77 -3.25
N HIS A 112 -7.20 7.86 -3.82
CA HIS A 112 -7.79 9.19 -3.62
C HIS A 112 -9.26 9.27 -4.06
N ARG A 113 -9.64 8.60 -5.17
CA ARG A 113 -11.03 8.57 -5.63
C ARG A 113 -11.93 7.66 -4.78
N GLN A 114 -11.38 6.59 -4.21
CA GLN A 114 -12.10 5.66 -3.36
C GLN A 114 -12.34 6.23 -1.95
N ASP A 115 -11.31 6.82 -1.37
CA ASP A 115 -11.35 7.50 -0.08
C ASP A 115 -10.43 8.73 -0.10
N PRO A 116 -10.98 9.95 -0.26
CA PRO A 116 -10.21 11.18 -0.36
C PRO A 116 -9.41 11.56 0.89
N ALA A 117 -9.55 10.83 1.98
CA ALA A 117 -8.87 11.09 3.26
C ALA A 117 -8.12 9.87 3.83
N CYS A 118 -7.94 8.80 3.05
CA CYS A 118 -7.21 7.63 3.50
C CYS A 118 -5.73 7.93 3.76
N ASP A 119 -5.14 7.29 4.75
CA ASP A 119 -3.69 7.26 4.93
C ASP A 119 -3.07 6.41 3.82
N MET A 120 -1.97 6.86 3.23
CA MET A 120 -1.25 6.13 2.18
C MET A 120 0.18 5.84 2.63
N THR A 121 0.62 4.62 2.42
CA THR A 121 2.00 4.19 2.72
C THR A 121 2.73 3.79 1.43
N ILE A 122 3.95 4.29 1.25
CA ILE A 122 4.83 3.89 0.16
C ILE A 122 6.09 3.26 0.76
N THR A 123 6.31 1.99 0.50
CA THR A 123 7.54 1.29 0.88
C THR A 123 8.52 1.36 -0.29
N ILE A 124 9.67 2.00 -0.09
CA ILE A 124 10.71 2.24 -1.13
C ILE A 124 11.88 1.28 -0.93
N HIS A 125 12.26 0.62 -2.04
CA HIS A 125 13.53 -0.07 -2.23
C HIS A 125 14.00 0.23 -3.66
N SER A 126 14.80 1.30 -3.85
CA SER A 126 15.09 1.79 -5.19
C SER A 126 16.45 2.50 -5.27
N GLU A 127 17.16 2.23 -6.36
CA GLU A 127 18.39 2.91 -6.75
C GLU A 127 18.17 4.35 -7.25
N GLY A 128 16.91 4.77 -7.45
CA GLY A 128 16.60 6.02 -8.10
C GLY A 128 16.45 5.87 -9.62
N GLY A 129 16.80 6.90 -10.36
CA GLY A 129 16.68 6.92 -11.82
C GLY A 129 16.36 8.30 -12.38
N SER A 130 15.40 8.38 -13.30
CA SER A 130 15.03 9.62 -14.00
C SER A 130 14.62 10.74 -13.03
N ALA A 131 15.38 11.83 -13.05
CA ALA A 131 15.09 12.97 -12.18
C ALA A 131 13.75 13.63 -12.54
N LEU A 132 13.41 13.75 -13.82
CA LEU A 132 12.16 14.41 -14.24
C LEU A 132 10.93 13.57 -13.91
N ASP A 133 10.98 12.25 -14.14
CA ASP A 133 9.88 11.36 -13.74
C ASP A 133 9.72 11.32 -12.21
N GLY A 134 10.84 11.33 -11.48
CA GLY A 134 10.81 11.37 -10.02
C GLY A 134 10.27 12.68 -9.47
N ILE A 135 10.61 13.84 -10.07
CA ILE A 135 10.02 15.13 -9.68
C ILE A 135 8.50 15.11 -9.92
N HIS A 136 8.02 14.50 -11.01
CA HIS A 136 6.60 14.35 -11.25
C HIS A 136 5.91 13.55 -10.14
N LEU A 137 6.48 12.43 -9.73
CA LEU A 137 5.94 11.65 -8.59
C LEU A 137 6.04 12.42 -7.27
N PHE A 138 7.15 13.14 -7.05
CA PHE A 138 7.34 13.99 -5.86
C PHE A 138 6.23 15.04 -5.75
N ASP A 139 5.97 15.79 -6.82
CA ASP A 139 4.96 16.84 -6.83
C ASP A 139 3.55 16.27 -6.60
N GLN A 140 3.24 15.08 -7.11
CA GLN A 140 1.95 14.43 -6.86
C GLN A 140 1.83 13.92 -5.41
N LEU A 141 2.87 13.31 -4.85
CA LEU A 141 2.90 12.93 -3.44
C LEU A 141 2.73 14.15 -2.53
N TRP A 142 3.45 15.22 -2.85
CA TRP A 142 3.32 16.49 -2.14
C TRP A 142 1.90 17.05 -2.21
N ALA A 143 1.29 17.08 -3.39
CA ALA A 143 -0.08 17.57 -3.57
C ALA A 143 -1.13 16.77 -2.79
N TYR A 144 -0.92 15.47 -2.64
CA TYR A 144 -1.78 14.61 -1.82
C TYR A 144 -1.50 14.74 -0.32
N SER A 145 -0.27 15.06 0.07
CA SER A 145 0.16 15.08 1.47
C SER A 145 -0.50 16.19 2.29
N LEU A 146 -0.69 15.96 3.57
CA LEU A 146 -1.17 16.99 4.52
C LEU A 146 -0.27 18.22 4.51
N ARG A 147 1.05 18.04 4.40
CA ARG A 147 2.03 19.12 4.34
C ARG A 147 1.92 19.97 3.07
N GLY A 148 1.54 19.38 1.95
CA GLY A 148 1.30 20.09 0.69
C GLY A 148 -0.08 20.73 0.61
N GLY A 149 -0.92 20.59 1.65
CA GLY A 149 -2.29 21.09 1.69
C GLY A 149 -3.32 20.07 1.14
N GLY A 150 -2.91 18.84 0.87
CA GLY A 150 -3.78 17.72 0.54
C GLY A 150 -4.49 17.13 1.76
N THR A 151 -5.15 16.01 1.55
CA THR A 151 -6.02 15.38 2.57
C THR A 151 -5.50 14.03 3.07
N HIS A 152 -4.41 13.52 2.48
CA HIS A 152 -3.84 12.22 2.82
C HIS A 152 -2.62 12.37 3.72
N LYS A 153 -2.52 11.55 4.76
CA LYS A 153 -1.27 11.37 5.47
C LYS A 153 -0.39 10.41 4.68
N ILE A 154 0.63 10.94 4.03
CA ILE A 154 1.60 10.15 3.25
C ILE A 154 2.73 9.68 4.17
N THR A 155 2.89 8.37 4.30
CA THR A 155 4.03 7.75 4.98
C THR A 155 4.95 7.09 3.96
N VAL A 156 6.24 7.40 4.00
CA VAL A 156 7.25 6.68 3.21
C VAL A 156 8.13 5.86 4.15
N LYS A 157 8.27 4.57 3.85
CA LYS A 157 9.13 3.61 4.57
C LYS A 157 10.27 3.18 3.65
N VAL A 158 11.51 3.44 4.02
CA VAL A 158 12.68 2.92 3.31
C VAL A 158 13.01 1.53 3.85
N LYS A 159 13.00 0.52 2.99
CA LYS A 159 13.38 -0.87 3.32
C LYS A 159 14.45 -1.34 2.34
N GLY A 160 15.65 -1.61 2.86
CA GLY A 160 16.85 -1.87 2.07
C GLY A 160 17.57 -0.57 1.73
N TYR A 161 17.16 0.14 0.70
CA TYR A 161 17.74 1.44 0.39
C TYR A 161 16.84 2.36 -0.43
N ALA A 162 17.09 3.67 -0.29
CA ALA A 162 16.58 4.71 -1.17
C ALA A 162 17.76 5.56 -1.66
N ALA A 163 18.12 5.43 -2.93
CA ALA A 163 19.29 6.11 -3.49
C ALA A 163 18.88 7.14 -4.56
N SER A 164 19.68 8.21 -4.70
CA SER A 164 19.50 9.20 -5.77
C SER A 164 18.07 9.78 -5.77
N MET A 165 17.36 9.72 -6.87
CA MET A 165 15.98 10.23 -7.00
C MET A 165 15.02 9.58 -5.99
N ALA A 166 15.23 8.31 -5.61
CA ALA A 166 14.42 7.66 -4.58
C ALA A 166 14.58 8.30 -3.19
N ALA A 167 15.78 8.75 -2.83
CA ALA A 167 16.02 9.50 -1.58
C ALA A 167 15.27 10.84 -1.56
N ILE A 168 15.11 11.47 -2.72
CA ILE A 168 14.36 12.71 -2.89
C ILE A 168 12.85 12.43 -2.72
N LEU A 169 12.33 11.33 -3.28
CA LEU A 169 10.93 10.93 -3.11
C LEU A 169 10.54 10.76 -1.64
N VAL A 170 11.45 10.25 -0.80
CA VAL A 170 11.23 10.17 0.66
C VAL A 170 10.86 11.52 1.26
N GLN A 171 11.43 12.61 0.73
CA GLN A 171 11.22 13.97 1.26
C GLN A 171 9.83 14.55 0.94
N ALA A 172 9.06 13.95 0.04
CA ALA A 172 7.69 14.37 -0.25
C ALA A 172 6.68 13.99 0.84
N ALA A 173 7.00 13.02 1.69
CA ALA A 173 6.10 12.45 2.69
C ALA A 173 5.85 13.33 3.90
N ASP A 174 4.72 13.13 4.57
CA ASP A 174 4.43 13.68 5.90
C ASP A 174 5.24 12.99 6.98
N VAL A 175 5.38 11.66 6.88
CA VAL A 175 6.13 10.80 7.81
C VAL A 175 7.14 9.97 7.02
N ARG A 176 8.41 10.02 7.44
CA ARG A 176 9.54 9.34 6.80
C ARG A 176 10.17 8.36 7.78
N VAL A 177 10.13 7.07 7.45
CA VAL A 177 10.68 6.00 8.29
C VAL A 177 11.75 5.24 7.51
N ILE A 178 12.85 4.88 8.16
CA ILE A 178 13.90 4.05 7.57
C ILE A 178 14.08 2.77 8.39
N GLY A 179 14.22 1.63 7.73
CA GLY A 179 14.52 0.37 8.39
C GLY A 179 15.92 0.42 9.07
N PRO A 180 16.12 -0.29 10.20
CA PRO A 180 17.37 -0.19 10.99
C PRO A 180 18.63 -0.65 10.23
N GLN A 181 18.50 -1.49 9.21
CA GLN A 181 19.59 -1.93 8.33
C GLN A 181 19.51 -1.30 6.93
N SER A 182 18.66 -0.28 6.76
CA SER A 182 18.45 0.38 5.47
C SER A 182 19.38 1.56 5.29
N TRP A 183 19.56 1.95 4.03
CA TRP A 183 20.49 3.00 3.63
C TRP A 183 19.79 4.08 2.81
N MET A 184 20.30 5.28 2.90
CA MET A 184 19.96 6.38 2.01
C MET A 184 21.21 6.85 1.28
N MET A 185 21.10 7.18 -0.03
CA MET A 185 22.21 7.75 -0.76
C MET A 185 21.77 9.01 -1.49
N ILE A 186 22.54 10.04 -1.32
CA ILE A 186 22.31 11.37 -1.90
C ILE A 186 23.53 11.75 -2.75
N HIS A 187 23.29 12.17 -3.98
CA HIS A 187 24.32 12.66 -4.87
C HIS A 187 23.76 13.74 -5.81
N LYS A 188 24.65 14.52 -6.45
CA LYS A 188 24.28 15.49 -7.47
C LYS A 188 23.69 14.80 -8.70
N VAL A 189 22.78 15.50 -9.37
CA VAL A 189 22.23 15.00 -10.64
C VAL A 189 23.34 14.80 -11.65
N SER A 190 23.38 13.62 -12.26
CA SER A 190 24.31 13.29 -13.32
C SER A 190 23.56 13.10 -14.66
N ALA A 191 24.09 13.69 -15.71
CA ALA A 191 23.57 13.47 -17.07
C ALA A 191 24.69 13.60 -18.09
N GLY A 192 24.56 12.85 -19.19
CA GLY A 192 25.36 13.05 -20.40
C GLY A 192 24.69 14.07 -21.32
N THR A 193 25.47 14.94 -21.97
CA THR A 193 24.97 15.83 -23.00
C THR A 193 25.88 15.85 -24.21
N SER A 194 25.30 15.99 -25.40
CA SER A 194 26.01 16.15 -26.67
C SER A 194 25.27 17.13 -27.55
N GLY A 195 25.95 17.79 -28.45
CA GLY A 195 25.35 18.76 -29.35
C GLY A 195 26.19 20.04 -29.48
N LYS A 196 25.56 21.16 -29.82
CA LYS A 196 26.23 22.46 -29.89
C LYS A 196 26.65 22.95 -28.52
N VAL A 197 27.76 23.66 -28.43
CA VAL A 197 28.28 24.22 -27.18
C VAL A 197 27.20 24.95 -26.37
N THR A 198 26.40 25.78 -27.05
CA THR A 198 25.30 26.52 -26.38
C THR A 198 24.23 25.59 -25.78
N GLU A 199 23.89 24.49 -26.45
CA GLU A 199 22.93 23.49 -25.98
C GLU A 199 23.48 22.76 -24.76
N MET A 200 24.77 22.36 -24.81
CA MET A 200 25.45 21.73 -23.67
C MET A 200 25.50 22.67 -22.47
N MET A 201 25.86 23.94 -22.65
CA MET A 201 25.87 24.93 -21.59
C MET A 201 24.49 25.15 -20.97
N ASN A 202 23.43 25.17 -21.77
CA ASN A 202 22.05 25.29 -21.26
C ASN A 202 21.65 24.05 -20.43
N THR A 203 22.06 22.85 -20.88
CA THR A 203 21.84 21.62 -20.11
C THR A 203 22.56 21.68 -18.76
N VAL A 204 23.83 22.10 -18.73
CA VAL A 204 24.58 22.23 -17.48
C VAL A 204 23.87 23.19 -16.52
N LYS A 205 23.49 24.38 -16.97
CA LYS A 205 22.74 25.34 -16.15
C LYS A 205 21.43 24.76 -15.60
N PHE A 206 20.71 23.99 -16.42
CA PHE A 206 19.49 23.34 -15.98
C PHE A 206 19.78 22.31 -14.87
N LEU A 207 20.83 21.49 -15.00
CA LEU A 207 21.24 20.54 -13.98
C LEU A 207 21.69 21.22 -12.68
N GLU A 208 22.42 22.33 -12.78
CA GLU A 208 22.80 23.16 -11.60
C GLU A 208 21.54 23.64 -10.87
N HIS A 209 20.57 24.23 -11.57
CA HIS A 209 19.30 24.67 -10.96
C HIS A 209 18.53 23.49 -10.33
N MET A 210 18.58 22.31 -10.94
CA MET A 210 17.96 21.11 -10.37
C MET A 210 18.65 20.69 -9.09
N CYS A 211 19.98 20.68 -9.06
CA CYS A 211 20.76 20.42 -7.85
C CYS A 211 20.41 21.39 -6.73
N ASP A 212 20.35 22.69 -7.01
CA ASP A 212 19.99 23.72 -6.02
C ASP A 212 18.59 23.49 -5.43
N ARG A 213 17.63 23.06 -6.25
CA ARG A 213 16.26 22.73 -5.78
C ARG A 213 16.27 21.50 -4.88
N ILE A 214 17.00 20.45 -5.26
CA ILE A 214 17.12 19.22 -4.49
C ILE A 214 17.79 19.51 -3.14
N ALA A 215 18.89 20.26 -3.13
CA ALA A 215 19.57 20.65 -1.90
C ALA A 215 18.62 21.39 -0.94
N ARG A 216 17.85 22.35 -1.46
CA ARG A 216 16.84 23.05 -0.65
C ARG A 216 15.81 22.11 -0.05
N VAL A 217 15.29 21.14 -0.81
CA VAL A 217 14.34 20.15 -0.28
C VAL A 217 14.93 19.42 0.92
N PHE A 218 16.15 18.90 0.85
CA PHE A 218 16.77 18.19 1.97
C PHE A 218 17.02 19.11 3.17
N VAL A 219 17.56 20.32 2.94
CA VAL A 219 17.85 21.29 4.00
C VAL A 219 16.56 21.73 4.71
N GLU A 220 15.52 22.09 3.98
CA GLU A 220 14.22 22.45 4.55
C GLU A 220 13.60 21.29 5.33
N ARG A 221 13.69 20.08 4.78
CA ARG A 221 13.16 18.88 5.40
C ARG A 221 13.94 18.37 6.61
N SER A 222 15.19 18.81 6.75
CA SER A 222 16.03 18.48 7.91
C SER A 222 15.51 19.07 9.23
N GLY A 223 14.63 20.08 9.15
CA GLY A 223 14.17 20.80 10.34
C GLY A 223 15.28 21.56 11.08
N GLY A 224 16.29 22.02 10.32
CA GLY A 224 17.44 22.76 10.85
C GLY A 224 18.58 21.89 11.38
N LYS A 225 18.52 20.58 11.22
CA LYS A 225 19.58 19.66 11.67
C LYS A 225 20.84 19.68 10.78
N ILE A 226 20.74 20.24 9.57
CA ILE A 226 21.89 20.45 8.69
C ILE A 226 21.80 21.85 8.06
N SER A 227 22.94 22.55 8.00
CA SER A 227 23.02 23.83 7.29
C SER A 227 23.15 23.63 5.78
N PRO A 228 22.80 24.65 4.95
CA PRO A 228 23.03 24.60 3.51
C PRO A 228 24.51 24.35 3.16
N ASP A 229 25.42 24.98 3.86
CA ASP A 229 26.88 24.87 3.61
C ASP A 229 27.37 23.45 3.93
N THR A 230 26.95 22.89 5.07
CA THR A 230 27.32 21.52 5.45
C THR A 230 26.71 20.50 4.47
N PHE A 231 25.50 20.73 4.01
CA PHE A 231 24.88 19.85 3.01
C PHE A 231 25.66 19.91 1.69
N ALA A 232 25.99 21.11 1.21
CA ALA A 232 26.78 21.34 -0.01
C ALA A 232 28.16 20.65 0.07
N GLU A 233 28.85 20.78 1.18
CA GLU A 233 30.15 20.12 1.40
C GLU A 233 30.07 18.60 1.32
N LYS A 234 29.04 18.02 1.95
CA LYS A 234 28.93 16.55 2.03
C LYS A 234 28.54 15.87 0.71
N TRP A 235 27.78 16.54 -0.14
CA TRP A 235 27.35 15.92 -1.40
C TRP A 235 28.15 16.38 -2.63
N GLU A 236 29.17 17.25 -2.45
CA GLU A 236 29.87 17.92 -3.56
C GLU A 236 30.58 16.95 -4.51
N HIS A 237 31.26 15.94 -3.98
CA HIS A 237 32.20 15.13 -4.76
C HIS A 237 31.98 13.61 -4.67
N THR A 238 30.96 13.15 -3.94
CA THR A 238 30.79 11.73 -3.66
C THR A 238 29.32 11.31 -3.60
N ASP A 239 29.08 10.02 -3.81
CA ASP A 239 27.85 9.40 -3.37
C ASP A 239 27.82 9.41 -1.83
N TRP A 240 26.98 10.23 -1.26
CA TRP A 240 26.86 10.37 0.19
C TRP A 240 25.90 9.31 0.74
N TRP A 241 26.47 8.21 1.17
CA TRP A 241 25.74 7.12 1.81
C TRP A 241 25.53 7.39 3.30
N LEU A 242 24.29 7.20 3.76
CA LEU A 242 23.88 7.33 5.15
C LEU A 242 23.21 6.04 5.60
N ASN A 243 23.61 5.55 6.78
CA ASN A 243 22.83 4.54 7.49
C ASN A 243 21.60 5.15 8.15
N ALA A 244 20.77 4.32 8.82
CA ALA A 244 19.53 4.77 9.42
C ALA A 244 19.71 5.86 10.49
N GLU A 245 20.73 5.71 11.34
CA GLU A 245 21.07 6.65 12.42
C GLU A 245 21.52 8.00 11.86
N GLN A 246 22.38 8.00 10.85
CA GLN A 246 22.84 9.21 10.18
C GLN A 246 21.71 9.94 9.46
N ALA A 247 20.83 9.18 8.77
CA ALA A 247 19.67 9.77 8.10
C ALA A 247 18.71 10.43 9.12
N LEU A 248 18.54 9.86 10.30
CA LEU A 248 17.77 10.42 11.41
C LEU A 248 18.46 11.64 12.03
N GLU A 249 19.76 11.55 12.24
CA GLU A 249 20.59 12.64 12.79
C GLU A 249 20.49 13.90 11.92
N TYR A 250 20.64 13.77 10.60
CA TYR A 250 20.50 14.89 9.66
C TYR A 250 19.05 15.30 9.41
N GLY A 251 18.06 14.58 9.95
CA GLY A 251 16.65 14.90 9.76
C GLY A 251 16.10 14.58 8.37
N PHE A 252 16.74 13.68 7.66
CA PHE A 252 16.24 13.20 6.36
C PHE A 252 15.17 12.12 6.51
N VAL A 253 15.03 11.56 7.70
CA VAL A 253 13.91 10.73 8.15
C VAL A 253 13.45 11.17 9.53
N ASP A 254 12.24 10.76 9.91
CA ASP A 254 11.59 11.14 11.18
C ASP A 254 11.70 10.02 12.23
N GLY A 255 12.03 8.78 11.81
CA GLY A 255 12.17 7.62 12.69
C GLY A 255 12.84 6.43 12.03
N ILE A 256 13.28 5.49 12.88
CA ILE A 256 13.81 4.17 12.50
C ILE A 256 12.75 3.12 12.90
N GLY A 257 12.36 2.21 11.92
CA GLY A 257 11.32 1.22 12.21
C GLY A 257 11.10 0.16 11.14
#